data_d28a74b520e99408e3462013e2e36747
#
_entry.id   d28a74b520e99408e3462013e2e36747
#
_cell.length_a   1.000
_cell.length_b   1.000
_cell.length_c   1.000
_cell.angle_alpha   90.00
_cell.angle_beta   90.00
_cell.angle_gamma   90.00
#
_symmetry.space_group_name_H-M   'P 1'
#
loop_
_entity.id
_entity.type
_entity.pdbx_description
1 polymer ?
#
loop_
_entity_poly.entity_id
_entity_poly.type
_entity_poly.pdbx_seq_one_letter_code
_entity_poly.pdbx_strand_id
1 'polypeptide(L)'
;MVTNTKKILILGNGFDLDLGRKTFYKDFYESEFCPKDYPAPIIKHLNERWTDNLEAVKWYDLENEILNYYEKIKHKEITGYDLYDEKEKVLLKKIKQYPTHTSYSIIQDNLDIINRLLNDHVLHINQCIIINKEAPSGYVLVHPDAFLPPVERDIKAIQQIKYGLTKYLEGIQGGNIKEDSAAATIVRTFAYNYEHLDEYAVYSFNYMTLHSIYNSNATGVFNDITQFVHGAVKDGNIIIGTKDHQISPNYDFIQKSFDPKFNPPTLGVDLLLADDITIFGHSLGVNDSQYFKPFFEQQSQMTAKKKTITIFTKDDKSEMQIKRALQVMTNWNLSALYSMNNLQIIKTDVCNEDKSLLRKYVKRFCDDEYDMDCIMSGDNYNRLLGQKIFNKKYNFN
;
A
#
# COMPACT_ATOMS: atom_id res chain seq x y z
N MET A 1 -26.15 -6.68 13.07
CA MET A 1 -27.16 -5.81 12.39
C MET A 1 -26.63 -5.60 11.00
N VAL A 2 -27.36 -5.98 9.95
CA VAL A 2 -26.99 -5.65 8.56
C VAL A 2 -27.33 -4.17 8.40
N THR A 3 -26.32 -3.32 8.47
CA THR A 3 -26.48 -1.89 8.13
C THR A 3 -26.86 -1.83 6.66
N ASN A 4 -27.93 -1.13 6.36
CA ASN A 4 -28.41 -0.96 4.98
C ASN A 4 -27.51 0.07 4.28
N THR A 5 -26.23 -0.29 4.08
CA THR A 5 -25.20 0.58 3.51
C THR A 5 -25.57 0.88 2.07
N LYS A 6 -25.99 2.11 1.79
CA LYS A 6 -26.41 2.53 0.45
C LYS A 6 -25.26 3.04 -0.42
N LYS A 7 -24.18 3.55 0.22
CA LYS A 7 -23.06 4.20 -0.45
C LYS A 7 -21.72 3.66 0.07
N ILE A 8 -20.76 3.45 -0.82
CA ILE A 8 -19.41 3.00 -0.49
C ILE A 8 -18.38 3.96 -1.06
N LEU A 9 -17.41 4.32 -0.23
CA LEU A 9 -16.19 5.00 -0.65
C LEU A 9 -14.98 4.08 -0.44
N ILE A 10 -14.20 3.86 -1.49
CA ILE A 10 -12.98 3.06 -1.47
C ILE A 10 -11.80 3.94 -1.83
N LEU A 11 -10.80 3.98 -0.95
CA LEU A 11 -9.58 4.78 -1.10
C LEU A 11 -8.39 3.88 -1.35
N GLY A 12 -7.68 4.09 -2.46
CA GLY A 12 -6.42 3.45 -2.77
C GLY A 12 -5.26 4.45 -2.74
N ASN A 13 -4.03 3.98 -2.98
CA ASN A 13 -2.82 4.81 -2.85
C ASN A 13 -2.83 6.07 -3.71
N GLY A 14 -3.48 6.05 -4.88
CA GLY A 14 -3.66 7.24 -5.72
C GLY A 14 -4.39 8.38 -5.01
N PHE A 15 -5.18 8.11 -3.97
CA PHE A 15 -5.81 9.12 -3.14
C PHE A 15 -4.76 9.91 -2.33
N ASP A 16 -3.85 9.21 -1.65
CA ASP A 16 -2.77 9.87 -0.89
C ASP A 16 -1.79 10.63 -1.81
N LEU A 17 -1.53 10.07 -2.99
CA LEU A 17 -0.69 10.73 -3.99
C LEU A 17 -1.32 12.00 -4.55
N ASP A 18 -2.62 12.02 -4.79
CA ASP A 18 -3.36 13.20 -5.23
C ASP A 18 -3.36 14.30 -4.16
N LEU A 19 -3.39 13.91 -2.88
CA LEU A 19 -3.18 14.81 -1.73
C LEU A 19 -1.73 15.34 -1.63
N GLY A 20 -0.80 14.86 -2.47
CA GLY A 20 0.62 15.24 -2.44
C GLY A 20 1.48 14.47 -1.44
N ARG A 21 0.96 13.41 -0.83
CA ARG A 21 1.71 12.56 0.10
C ARG A 21 2.67 11.65 -0.65
N LYS A 22 3.87 11.44 -0.12
CA LYS A 22 4.89 10.56 -0.70
C LYS A 22 4.67 9.11 -0.24
N THR A 23 3.65 8.45 -0.78
CA THR A 23 3.26 7.08 -0.38
C THR A 23 3.59 6.03 -1.42
N PHE A 24 4.41 6.32 -2.42
CA PHE A 24 4.94 5.29 -3.28
C PHE A 24 5.92 4.39 -2.52
N TYR A 25 5.90 3.11 -2.79
CA TYR A 25 6.95 2.20 -2.29
C TYR A 25 8.35 2.63 -2.71
N LYS A 26 8.47 3.35 -3.84
CA LYS A 26 9.73 3.99 -4.26
C LYS A 26 10.25 4.95 -3.19
N ASP A 27 9.41 5.86 -2.71
CA ASP A 27 9.82 6.85 -1.71
C ASP A 27 10.25 6.17 -0.40
N PHE A 28 9.54 5.11 -0.01
CA PHE A 28 9.93 4.28 1.12
C PHE A 28 11.26 3.56 0.87
N TYR A 29 11.44 2.94 -0.30
CA TYR A 29 12.68 2.24 -0.62
C TYR A 29 13.89 3.18 -0.63
N GLU A 30 13.76 4.41 -1.10
CA GLU A 30 14.82 5.43 -1.11
C GLU A 30 15.12 5.98 0.29
N SER A 31 14.21 5.81 1.25
CA SER A 31 14.36 6.30 2.62
C SER A 31 15.38 5.49 3.45
N GLU A 32 15.79 6.07 4.58
CA GLU A 32 16.62 5.40 5.59
C GLU A 32 15.89 4.29 6.36
N PHE A 33 14.55 4.26 6.28
CA PHE A 33 13.72 3.29 6.99
C PHE A 33 13.62 1.94 6.28
N CYS A 34 13.98 1.87 4.98
CA CYS A 34 13.98 0.61 4.24
C CYS A 34 15.17 -0.26 4.66
N PRO A 35 14.95 -1.52 5.09
CA PRO A 35 16.00 -2.39 5.61
C PRO A 35 16.84 -3.04 4.48
N LYS A 36 17.45 -2.23 3.61
CA LYS A 36 18.20 -2.68 2.42
C LYS A 36 19.36 -3.62 2.74
N ASP A 37 19.96 -3.42 3.91
CA ASP A 37 21.16 -4.15 4.34
C ASP A 37 20.84 -5.37 5.23
N TYR A 38 19.54 -5.70 5.37
CA TYR A 38 19.17 -6.87 6.16
C TYR A 38 19.54 -8.18 5.39
N PRO A 39 20.22 -9.15 6.04
CA PRO A 39 20.80 -10.32 5.36
C PRO A 39 19.78 -11.42 5.07
N ALA A 40 18.75 -11.11 4.29
CA ALA A 40 17.73 -12.06 3.89
C ALA A 40 17.67 -12.23 2.37
N PRO A 41 17.40 -13.43 1.86
CA PRO A 41 17.25 -13.68 0.42
C PRO A 41 16.21 -12.80 -0.25
N ILE A 42 15.09 -12.53 0.43
CA ILE A 42 14.03 -11.65 -0.08
C ILE A 42 14.53 -10.21 -0.23
N ILE A 43 15.34 -9.70 0.71
CA ILE A 43 15.91 -8.34 0.60
C ILE A 43 16.88 -8.25 -0.58
N LYS A 44 17.72 -9.26 -0.76
CA LYS A 44 18.61 -9.35 -1.94
C LYS A 44 17.80 -9.28 -3.23
N HIS A 45 16.72 -10.07 -3.35
CA HIS A 45 15.83 -10.03 -4.50
C HIS A 45 15.22 -8.65 -4.73
N LEU A 46 14.72 -8.01 -3.67
CA LEU A 46 14.14 -6.67 -3.76
C LEU A 46 15.16 -5.63 -4.23
N ASN A 47 16.39 -5.70 -3.74
CA ASN A 47 17.49 -4.81 -4.15
C ASN A 47 17.89 -5.02 -5.62
N GLU A 48 18.00 -6.27 -6.08
CA GLU A 48 18.29 -6.60 -7.48
C GLU A 48 17.18 -6.05 -8.40
N ARG A 49 15.93 -6.27 -8.04
CA ARG A 49 14.79 -5.76 -8.82
C ARG A 49 14.73 -4.24 -8.87
N TRP A 50 15.16 -3.59 -7.79
CA TRP A 50 15.28 -2.14 -7.74
C TRP A 50 16.34 -1.62 -8.71
N THR A 51 17.53 -2.21 -8.74
CA THR A 51 18.64 -1.77 -9.60
C THR A 51 18.39 -2.05 -11.09
N ASP A 52 17.78 -3.19 -11.42
CA ASP A 52 17.52 -3.60 -12.81
C ASP A 52 16.47 -2.75 -13.51
N ASN A 53 15.61 -2.02 -12.78
CA ASN A 53 14.45 -1.31 -13.30
C ASN A 53 14.51 0.21 -13.13
N LEU A 54 15.70 0.82 -13.18
CA LEU A 54 15.88 2.26 -12.94
C LEU A 54 14.99 3.18 -13.80
N GLU A 55 14.61 2.77 -15.02
CA GLU A 55 13.67 3.52 -15.86
C GLU A 55 12.19 3.16 -15.62
N ALA A 56 11.90 1.91 -15.21
CA ALA A 56 10.55 1.44 -14.92
C ALA A 56 10.08 1.78 -13.50
N VAL A 57 10.97 2.26 -12.65
CA VAL A 57 10.81 2.46 -11.19
C VAL A 57 9.82 3.57 -10.81
N LYS A 58 9.09 4.17 -11.74
CA LYS A 58 7.98 5.05 -11.38
C LYS A 58 6.88 4.32 -10.60
N TRP A 59 6.84 2.99 -10.67
CA TRP A 59 5.87 2.17 -9.95
C TRP A 59 6.51 0.88 -9.45
N TYR A 60 7.13 0.93 -8.26
CA TYR A 60 7.63 -0.24 -7.57
C TYR A 60 6.48 -0.82 -6.73
N ASP A 61 6.06 -2.03 -7.04
CA ASP A 61 5.02 -2.76 -6.32
C ASP A 61 5.69 -3.81 -5.42
N LEU A 62 5.90 -3.46 -4.15
CA LEU A 62 6.56 -4.31 -3.17
C LEU A 62 5.87 -5.67 -3.01
N GLU A 63 4.54 -5.69 -2.96
CA GLU A 63 3.79 -6.93 -2.78
C GLU A 63 3.94 -7.86 -3.98
N ASN A 64 3.97 -7.30 -5.17
CA ASN A 64 4.20 -8.07 -6.40
C ASN A 64 5.63 -8.61 -6.48
N GLU A 65 6.61 -7.87 -6.00
CA GLU A 65 8.00 -8.35 -5.95
C GLU A 65 8.19 -9.44 -4.88
N ILE A 66 7.46 -9.40 -3.78
CA ILE A 66 7.40 -10.51 -2.80
C ILE A 66 6.84 -11.78 -3.46
N LEU A 67 5.77 -11.65 -4.25
CA LEU A 67 5.22 -12.78 -5.01
C LEU A 67 6.22 -13.31 -6.04
N ASN A 68 6.87 -12.42 -6.80
CA ASN A 68 7.88 -12.78 -7.79
C ASN A 68 9.07 -13.51 -7.16
N TYR A 69 9.47 -13.10 -5.96
CA TYR A 69 10.50 -13.79 -5.19
C TYR A 69 10.07 -15.23 -4.89
N TYR A 70 8.87 -15.41 -4.32
CA TYR A 70 8.36 -16.75 -4.04
C TYR A 70 8.28 -17.62 -5.29
N GLU A 71 7.77 -17.08 -6.41
CA GLU A 71 7.68 -17.82 -7.67
C GLU A 71 9.05 -18.32 -8.19
N LYS A 72 10.12 -17.58 -7.90
CA LYS A 72 11.50 -18.00 -8.22
C LYS A 72 11.99 -19.13 -7.33
N ILE A 73 11.57 -19.19 -6.08
CA ILE A 73 12.13 -20.13 -5.09
C ILE A 73 11.26 -21.36 -4.84
N LYS A 74 9.97 -21.32 -5.19
CA LYS A 74 9.02 -22.42 -4.90
C LYS A 74 9.42 -23.81 -5.39
N HIS A 75 10.28 -23.89 -6.40
CA HIS A 75 10.81 -25.14 -6.94
C HIS A 75 12.18 -25.51 -6.38
N LYS A 76 12.74 -24.69 -5.49
CA LYS A 76 13.99 -24.96 -4.80
C LYS A 76 13.64 -25.45 -3.41
N GLU A 77 13.94 -26.70 -3.08
CA GLU A 77 13.99 -27.14 -1.69
C GLU A 77 15.15 -26.40 -1.02
N ILE A 78 14.88 -25.22 -0.47
CA ILE A 78 15.87 -24.41 0.23
C ILE A 78 15.95 -24.95 1.65
N THR A 79 16.82 -25.92 1.88
CA THR A 79 17.27 -26.24 3.22
C THR A 79 18.19 -25.12 3.69
N GLY A 80 18.11 -24.74 4.96
CA GLY A 80 18.68 -23.49 5.52
C GLY A 80 20.18 -23.23 5.32
N TYR A 81 20.94 -24.15 4.73
CA TYR A 81 22.36 -24.00 4.42
C TYR A 81 22.69 -23.96 2.92
N ASP A 82 21.73 -24.19 2.03
CA ASP A 82 21.98 -24.38 0.59
C ASP A 82 22.25 -23.10 -0.19
N LEU A 83 22.12 -21.93 0.47
CA LEU A 83 22.49 -20.63 -0.13
C LEU A 83 24.00 -20.38 -0.11
N TYR A 84 24.75 -21.10 0.71
CA TYR A 84 26.19 -20.94 0.87
C TYR A 84 26.90 -22.20 0.39
N ASP A 85 27.96 -22.00 -0.39
CA ASP A 85 28.83 -23.12 -0.71
C ASP A 85 29.57 -23.63 0.55
N GLU A 86 30.17 -24.80 0.48
CA GLU A 86 30.83 -25.41 1.65
C GLU A 86 31.98 -24.55 2.20
N LYS A 87 32.67 -23.79 1.36
CA LYS A 87 33.73 -22.88 1.80
C LYS A 87 33.18 -21.70 2.58
N GLU A 88 32.03 -21.14 2.12
CA GLU A 88 31.33 -20.06 2.82
C GLU A 88 30.80 -20.54 4.17
N LYS A 89 30.19 -21.73 4.24
CA LYS A 89 29.71 -22.32 5.49
C LYS A 89 30.84 -22.51 6.50
N VAL A 90 32.00 -23.02 6.04
CA VAL A 90 33.20 -23.17 6.90
C VAL A 90 33.70 -21.83 7.37
N LEU A 91 33.76 -20.82 6.50
CA LEU A 91 34.21 -19.48 6.83
C LEU A 91 33.27 -18.80 7.86
N LEU A 92 31.96 -18.82 7.61
CA LEU A 92 30.96 -18.27 8.51
C LEU A 92 31.01 -18.92 9.89
N LYS A 93 31.22 -20.24 9.95
CA LYS A 93 31.38 -20.98 11.20
C LYS A 93 32.63 -20.52 11.96
N LYS A 94 33.74 -20.30 11.27
CA LYS A 94 34.98 -19.77 11.89
C LYS A 94 34.79 -18.35 12.42
N ILE A 95 34.16 -17.47 11.64
CA ILE A 95 33.88 -16.09 12.06
C ILE A 95 32.95 -16.09 13.29
N LYS A 96 31.94 -16.95 13.35
CA LYS A 96 31.02 -17.10 14.50
C LYS A 96 31.73 -17.50 15.78
N GLN A 97 32.78 -18.32 15.69
CA GLN A 97 33.56 -18.75 16.86
C GLN A 97 34.37 -17.60 17.48
N TYR A 98 34.66 -16.55 16.70
CA TYR A 98 35.49 -15.40 17.12
C TYR A 98 34.76 -14.08 16.83
N PRO A 99 33.62 -13.80 17.47
CA PRO A 99 32.75 -12.68 17.11
C PRO A 99 33.40 -11.29 17.30
N THR A 100 34.47 -11.22 18.08
CA THR A 100 35.18 -9.96 18.38
C THR A 100 36.51 -9.81 17.67
N HIS A 101 37.13 -10.89 17.17
CA HIS A 101 38.47 -10.88 16.59
C HIS A 101 38.61 -11.96 15.50
N THR A 102 38.15 -11.68 14.29
CA THR A 102 38.54 -12.52 13.16
C THR A 102 39.98 -12.22 12.78
N SER A 103 40.85 -13.24 12.79
CA SER A 103 42.26 -13.00 12.49
C SER A 103 42.44 -12.50 11.06
N TYR A 104 43.38 -11.61 10.83
CA TYR A 104 43.75 -11.07 9.53
C TYR A 104 43.99 -12.14 8.46
N SER A 105 44.67 -13.25 8.83
CA SER A 105 44.92 -14.36 7.93
C SER A 105 43.63 -14.98 7.39
N ILE A 106 42.58 -15.11 8.21
CA ILE A 106 41.28 -15.65 7.76
C ILE A 106 40.63 -14.71 6.73
N ILE A 107 40.77 -13.41 6.91
CA ILE A 107 40.21 -12.41 5.98
C ILE A 107 40.99 -12.44 4.67
N GLN A 108 42.31 -12.44 4.72
CA GLN A 108 43.18 -12.40 3.54
C GLN A 108 43.04 -13.66 2.67
N ASP A 109 42.99 -14.83 3.31
CA ASP A 109 42.88 -16.13 2.61
C ASP A 109 41.49 -16.35 1.97
N ASN A 110 40.48 -15.53 2.35
CA ASN A 110 39.10 -15.68 1.87
C ASN A 110 38.50 -14.38 1.36
N LEU A 111 39.32 -13.46 0.85
CA LEU A 111 38.91 -12.09 0.49
C LEU A 111 37.76 -12.08 -0.54
N ASP A 112 37.79 -12.97 -1.52
CA ASP A 112 36.75 -13.05 -2.56
C ASP A 112 35.40 -13.52 -1.98
N ILE A 113 35.46 -14.50 -1.06
CA ILE A 113 34.26 -14.99 -0.37
C ILE A 113 33.70 -13.91 0.56
N ILE A 114 34.58 -13.22 1.30
CA ILE A 114 34.18 -12.13 2.19
C ILE A 114 33.55 -11.00 1.41
N ASN A 115 34.12 -10.56 0.29
CA ASN A 115 33.54 -9.53 -0.56
C ASN A 115 32.18 -9.93 -1.10
N ARG A 116 31.98 -11.20 -1.50
CA ARG A 116 30.69 -11.70 -1.92
C ARG A 116 29.67 -11.68 -0.77
N LEU A 117 30.03 -12.16 0.42
CA LEU A 117 29.17 -12.12 1.59
C LEU A 117 28.86 -10.70 2.10
N LEU A 118 29.75 -9.73 1.88
CA LEU A 118 29.50 -8.31 2.10
C LEU A 118 28.48 -7.76 1.09
N ASN A 119 28.65 -8.08 -0.19
CA ASN A 119 27.71 -7.67 -1.24
C ASN A 119 26.32 -8.30 -1.06
N ASP A 120 26.27 -9.49 -0.48
CA ASP A 120 25.02 -10.19 -0.15
C ASP A 120 24.46 -9.79 1.23
N HIS A 121 25.01 -8.74 1.85
CA HIS A 121 24.67 -8.22 3.19
C HIS A 121 24.70 -9.26 4.33
N VAL A 122 25.35 -10.39 4.11
CA VAL A 122 25.57 -11.43 5.14
C VAL A 122 26.60 -10.97 6.17
N LEU A 123 27.61 -10.24 5.71
CA LEU A 123 28.62 -9.60 6.55
C LEU A 123 28.40 -8.08 6.53
N HIS A 124 28.54 -7.45 7.69
CA HIS A 124 28.56 -5.99 7.81
C HIS A 124 29.99 -5.52 8.05
N ILE A 125 30.41 -4.52 7.30
CA ILE A 125 31.63 -3.76 7.64
C ILE A 125 31.22 -2.76 8.72
N ASN A 126 31.61 -3.02 9.96
CA ASN A 126 31.50 -1.98 10.97
C ASN A 126 32.55 -0.90 10.71
N GLN A 127 32.31 0.33 11.17
CA GLN A 127 33.11 1.56 10.92
C GLN A 127 34.64 1.40 11.15
N CYS A 128 35.09 0.26 11.63
CA CYS A 128 36.48 -0.04 11.92
C CYS A 128 37.20 -0.82 10.84
N ILE A 129 36.56 -1.20 9.71
CA ILE A 129 37.22 -2.00 8.67
C ILE A 129 37.46 -1.19 7.42
N ILE A 130 38.66 -0.79 7.23
CA ILE A 130 39.22 -0.55 5.91
C ILE A 130 39.94 -1.84 5.55
N ILE A 131 39.35 -2.63 4.62
CA ILE A 131 40.09 -3.68 3.94
C ILE A 131 41.01 -2.96 2.96
N ASN A 132 42.06 -2.36 3.52
CA ASN A 132 43.15 -1.86 2.73
C ASN A 132 44.17 -3.00 2.59
N LYS A 133 44.51 -3.33 1.34
CA LYS A 133 45.54 -4.35 1.05
C LYS A 133 46.88 -4.02 1.70
N GLU A 134 47.11 -2.78 2.11
CA GLU A 134 48.39 -2.27 2.61
C GLU A 134 48.42 -2.05 4.14
N ALA A 135 47.31 -1.98 4.83
CA ALA A 135 47.24 -1.80 6.28
C ALA A 135 46.01 -2.46 6.87
N PRO A 136 46.08 -3.76 7.19
CA PRO A 136 44.94 -4.51 7.62
C PRO A 136 44.73 -4.41 9.12
N SER A 137 43.97 -3.43 9.55
CA SER A 137 43.38 -3.39 10.87
C SER A 137 41.88 -3.30 10.75
N GLY A 138 41.20 -4.42 10.97
CA GLY A 138 39.77 -4.37 10.86
C GLY A 138 39.03 -5.66 11.26
N TYR A 139 37.80 -5.49 11.69
CA TYR A 139 36.95 -6.59 12.14
C TYR A 139 35.75 -6.74 11.17
N VAL A 140 35.45 -7.99 10.80
CA VAL A 140 34.23 -8.32 10.08
C VAL A 140 33.21 -8.79 11.10
N LEU A 141 32.07 -8.09 11.22
CA LEU A 141 30.97 -8.54 12.02
C LEU A 141 29.97 -9.27 11.14
N VAL A 142 29.55 -10.44 11.60
CA VAL A 142 28.46 -11.17 10.97
C VAL A 142 27.16 -10.67 11.58
N HIS A 143 26.19 -10.32 10.74
CA HIS A 143 24.86 -10.00 11.23
C HIS A 143 24.31 -11.22 12.02
N PRO A 144 23.74 -11.02 13.23
CA PRO A 144 23.27 -12.14 14.06
C PRO A 144 22.33 -13.09 13.32
N ASP A 145 21.46 -12.54 12.51
CA ASP A 145 20.46 -13.30 11.77
C ASP A 145 20.99 -14.01 10.52
N ALA A 146 22.22 -13.72 10.09
CA ALA A 146 22.84 -14.39 8.93
C ALA A 146 22.98 -15.91 9.10
N PHE A 147 22.95 -16.39 10.34
CA PHE A 147 23.03 -17.82 10.66
C PHE A 147 21.66 -18.51 10.75
N LEU A 148 20.58 -17.75 10.69
CA LEU A 148 19.23 -18.33 10.65
C LEU A 148 18.97 -19.01 9.29
N PRO A 149 18.08 -20.02 9.25
CA PRO A 149 17.57 -20.56 7.99
C PRO A 149 17.02 -19.44 7.09
N PRO A 150 17.13 -19.57 5.76
CA PRO A 150 16.64 -18.55 4.82
C PRO A 150 15.20 -18.13 5.06
N VAL A 151 14.30 -19.07 5.31
CA VAL A 151 12.89 -18.80 5.59
C VAL A 151 12.72 -17.94 6.84
N GLU A 152 13.45 -18.23 7.93
CA GLU A 152 13.40 -17.44 9.15
C GLU A 152 13.94 -16.02 8.94
N ARG A 153 14.96 -15.87 8.08
CA ARG A 153 15.48 -14.55 7.70
C ARG A 153 14.45 -13.77 6.87
N ASP A 154 13.76 -14.43 5.95
CA ASP A 154 12.71 -13.83 5.15
C ASP A 154 11.51 -13.40 6.01
N ILE A 155 11.10 -14.21 7.00
CA ILE A 155 10.08 -13.82 7.99
C ILE A 155 10.49 -12.55 8.72
N LYS A 156 11.72 -12.52 9.26
CA LYS A 156 12.24 -11.34 9.95
C LYS A 156 12.38 -10.13 9.02
N ALA A 157 12.78 -10.34 7.75
CA ALA A 157 12.87 -9.28 6.76
C ALA A 157 11.51 -8.63 6.50
N ILE A 158 10.45 -9.42 6.34
CA ILE A 158 9.08 -8.86 6.20
C ILE A 158 8.69 -8.06 7.44
N GLN A 159 9.05 -8.51 8.65
CA GLN A 159 8.80 -7.76 9.89
C GLN A 159 9.58 -6.44 9.90
N GLN A 160 10.85 -6.43 9.46
CA GLN A 160 11.65 -5.21 9.35
C GLN A 160 11.09 -4.26 8.29
N ILE A 161 10.63 -4.76 7.15
CA ILE A 161 9.96 -3.94 6.12
C ILE A 161 8.68 -3.30 6.70
N LYS A 162 7.85 -4.06 7.41
CA LYS A 162 6.63 -3.53 8.06
C LYS A 162 6.96 -2.44 9.08
N TYR A 163 7.95 -2.68 9.92
CA TYR A 163 8.41 -1.71 10.91
C TYR A 163 8.94 -0.43 10.24
N GLY A 164 9.84 -0.58 9.26
CA GLY A 164 10.41 0.54 8.53
C GLY A 164 9.36 1.35 7.78
N LEU A 165 8.41 0.68 7.10
CA LEU A 165 7.30 1.35 6.42
C LEU A 165 6.41 2.10 7.41
N THR A 166 6.12 1.52 8.59
CA THR A 166 5.36 2.22 9.64
C THR A 166 6.08 3.52 10.04
N LYS A 167 7.39 3.45 10.32
CA LYS A 167 8.19 4.63 10.69
C LYS A 167 8.25 5.69 9.59
N TYR A 168 8.41 5.26 8.36
CA TYR A 168 8.37 6.15 7.20
C TYR A 168 7.05 6.89 7.10
N LEU A 169 5.92 6.16 7.17
CA LEU A 169 4.59 6.74 7.05
C LEU A 169 4.23 7.63 8.25
N GLU A 170 4.64 7.27 9.48
CA GLU A 170 4.52 8.16 10.65
C GLU A 170 5.20 9.51 10.40
N GLY A 171 6.38 9.50 9.78
CA GLY A 171 7.14 10.71 9.48
C GLY A 171 6.47 11.64 8.47
N ILE A 172 5.70 11.10 7.51
CA ILE A 172 5.04 11.90 6.46
C ILE A 172 3.58 12.22 6.77
N GLN A 173 2.97 11.60 7.78
CA GLN A 173 1.54 11.73 8.07
C GLN A 173 1.13 13.17 8.43
N GLY A 174 2.00 13.94 9.09
CA GLY A 174 1.77 15.34 9.49
C GLY A 174 2.11 16.38 8.41
N GLY A 175 2.50 15.96 7.21
CA GLY A 175 2.91 16.87 6.13
C GLY A 175 1.74 17.67 5.55
N ASN A 176 2.09 18.78 4.87
CA ASN A 176 1.11 19.58 4.14
C ASN A 176 0.46 18.75 3.04
N ILE A 177 -0.83 18.95 2.85
CA ILE A 177 -1.61 18.34 1.78
C ILE A 177 -1.92 19.37 0.69
N LYS A 178 -2.18 18.85 -0.51
CA LYS A 178 -2.64 19.65 -1.65
C LYS A 178 -4.15 19.88 -1.54
N GLU A 179 -4.55 21.03 -0.99
CA GLU A 179 -5.96 21.33 -0.67
C GLU A 179 -6.85 21.50 -1.91
N ASP A 180 -6.27 21.90 -3.05
CA ASP A 180 -6.97 22.04 -4.33
C ASP A 180 -7.07 20.75 -5.15
N SER A 181 -6.70 19.61 -4.54
CA SER A 181 -6.77 18.29 -5.20
C SER A 181 -8.20 17.74 -5.26
N ALA A 182 -8.41 16.80 -6.19
CA ALA A 182 -9.67 16.07 -6.28
C ALA A 182 -9.91 15.22 -5.02
N ALA A 183 -8.86 14.62 -4.45
CA ALA A 183 -8.92 13.86 -3.20
C ALA A 183 -9.39 14.72 -2.02
N ALA A 184 -8.85 15.94 -1.88
CA ALA A 184 -9.32 16.89 -0.87
C ALA A 184 -10.79 17.29 -1.07
N THR A 185 -11.20 17.49 -2.32
CA THR A 185 -12.59 17.74 -2.68
C THR A 185 -13.52 16.59 -2.28
N ILE A 186 -13.10 15.34 -2.51
CA ILE A 186 -13.89 14.16 -2.09
C ILE A 186 -14.02 14.11 -0.57
N VAL A 187 -12.95 14.34 0.19
CA VAL A 187 -13.03 14.38 1.67
C VAL A 187 -14.01 15.46 2.14
N ARG A 188 -13.91 16.67 1.55
CA ARG A 188 -14.86 17.76 1.86
C ARG A 188 -16.31 17.38 1.55
N THR A 189 -16.55 16.73 0.41
CA THR A 189 -17.88 16.26 0.01
C THR A 189 -18.48 15.30 1.04
N PHE A 190 -17.69 14.34 1.49
CA PHE A 190 -18.15 13.37 2.48
C PHE A 190 -18.28 13.99 3.87
N ALA A 191 -17.34 14.85 4.29
CA ALA A 191 -17.42 15.55 5.56
C ALA A 191 -18.59 16.55 5.60
N TYR A 192 -18.96 17.18 4.47
CA TYR A 192 -20.16 17.99 4.36
C TYR A 192 -21.44 17.19 4.66
N ASN A 193 -21.47 15.92 4.30
CA ASN A 193 -22.58 14.99 4.55
C ASN A 193 -22.41 14.20 5.87
N TYR A 194 -21.70 14.74 6.86
CA TYR A 194 -21.39 14.06 8.12
C TYR A 194 -22.63 13.53 8.87
N GLU A 195 -23.79 14.13 8.63
CA GLU A 195 -25.06 13.72 9.24
C GLU A 195 -25.60 12.40 8.74
N HIS A 196 -25.16 11.99 7.56
CA HIS A 196 -25.57 10.78 6.87
C HIS A 196 -24.42 9.76 6.75
N LEU A 197 -23.37 9.92 7.57
CA LEU A 197 -22.23 9.02 7.52
C LEU A 197 -22.57 7.58 7.90
N ASP A 198 -23.66 7.38 8.64
CA ASP A 198 -24.24 6.05 8.92
C ASP A 198 -24.79 5.33 7.66
N GLU A 199 -25.05 6.08 6.58
CA GLU A 199 -25.41 5.51 5.27
C GLU A 199 -24.19 5.10 4.44
N TYR A 200 -22.96 5.39 4.91
CA TYR A 200 -21.72 5.14 4.18
C TYR A 200 -20.90 4.03 4.83
N ALA A 201 -20.28 3.22 3.98
CA ALA A 201 -19.12 2.41 4.37
C ALA A 201 -17.87 2.98 3.68
N VAL A 202 -16.82 3.18 4.44
CA VAL A 202 -15.54 3.68 3.93
C VAL A 202 -14.48 2.62 4.10
N TYR A 203 -13.81 2.27 3.00
CA TYR A 203 -12.73 1.31 2.96
C TYR A 203 -11.45 1.97 2.49
N SER A 204 -10.40 1.88 3.27
CA SER A 204 -9.08 2.38 2.90
C SER A 204 -8.10 1.24 2.69
N PHE A 205 -7.52 1.18 1.50
CA PHE A 205 -6.37 0.35 1.18
C PHE A 205 -5.05 1.07 1.49
N ASN A 206 -5.14 2.31 1.99
CA ASN A 206 -4.02 3.11 2.46
C ASN A 206 -3.83 2.88 3.95
N TYR A 207 -2.62 3.15 4.43
CA TYR A 207 -2.24 2.98 5.83
C TYR A 207 -2.44 4.24 6.68
N MET A 208 -2.62 5.41 6.03
CA MET A 208 -2.66 6.70 6.71
C MET A 208 -4.08 7.17 6.98
N THR A 209 -4.27 7.83 8.11
CA THR A 209 -5.56 8.44 8.47
C THR A 209 -5.77 9.77 7.77
N LEU A 210 -7.03 10.22 7.74
CA LEU A 210 -7.42 11.53 7.18
C LEU A 210 -7.32 12.68 8.20
N HIS A 211 -6.88 12.38 9.43
CA HIS A 211 -6.85 13.36 10.53
C HIS A 211 -6.07 14.65 10.22
N SER A 212 -5.05 14.55 9.37
CA SER A 212 -4.24 15.70 8.98
C SER A 212 -4.91 16.61 7.95
N ILE A 213 -6.07 16.21 7.39
CA ILE A 213 -6.69 16.96 6.31
C ILE A 213 -7.57 18.09 6.84
N TYR A 214 -8.31 17.86 7.92
CA TYR A 214 -9.17 18.89 8.54
C TYR A 214 -9.31 18.62 10.04
N ASN A 215 -8.97 19.61 10.86
CA ASN A 215 -9.19 19.58 12.33
C ASN A 215 -10.67 19.75 12.71
N SER A 216 -11.59 19.12 11.99
CA SER A 216 -13.01 19.23 12.28
C SER A 216 -13.57 17.96 12.92
N ASN A 217 -14.61 18.10 13.75
CA ASN A 217 -15.32 16.97 14.33
C ASN A 217 -15.84 15.98 13.25
N ALA A 218 -16.18 16.51 12.06
CA ALA A 218 -16.67 15.71 10.94
C ALA A 218 -15.60 14.76 10.37
N THR A 219 -14.33 15.19 10.29
CA THR A 219 -13.24 14.29 9.86
C THR A 219 -12.89 13.25 10.92
N GLY A 220 -13.09 13.54 12.20
CA GLY A 220 -12.99 12.53 13.27
C GLY A 220 -13.98 11.41 13.05
N VAL A 221 -15.26 11.72 12.86
CA VAL A 221 -16.30 10.72 12.59
C VAL A 221 -16.01 9.93 11.31
N PHE A 222 -15.54 10.59 10.25
CA PHE A 222 -15.16 9.93 9.01
C PHE A 222 -14.04 8.89 9.21
N ASN A 223 -13.01 9.22 10.01
CA ASN A 223 -11.96 8.27 10.35
C ASN A 223 -12.47 7.10 11.19
N ASP A 224 -13.45 7.33 12.06
CA ASP A 224 -14.01 6.29 12.93
C ASP A 224 -14.81 5.25 12.14
N ILE A 225 -15.47 5.66 11.04
CA ILE A 225 -16.19 4.73 10.16
C ILE A 225 -15.29 4.06 9.11
N THR A 226 -14.04 4.50 8.97
CA THR A 226 -13.12 3.97 7.95
C THR A 226 -12.56 2.62 8.38
N GLN A 227 -12.80 1.60 7.57
CA GLN A 227 -12.17 0.29 7.70
C GLN A 227 -10.87 0.26 6.89
N PHE A 228 -9.75 0.04 7.59
CA PHE A 228 -8.43 -0.07 6.94
C PHE A 228 -8.19 -1.53 6.55
N VAL A 229 -8.27 -1.81 5.24
CA VAL A 229 -8.19 -3.18 4.70
C VAL A 229 -6.83 -3.83 4.98
N HIS A 230 -5.77 -3.04 4.94
CA HIS A 230 -4.39 -3.49 5.17
C HIS A 230 -3.82 -2.96 6.50
N GLY A 231 -4.69 -2.63 7.46
CA GLY A 231 -4.29 -2.02 8.72
C GLY A 231 -3.95 -0.54 8.58
N ALA A 232 -3.61 0.10 9.69
CA ALA A 232 -3.30 1.53 9.75
C ALA A 232 -2.06 1.82 10.59
N VAL A 233 -1.36 2.88 10.22
CA VAL A 233 -0.18 3.38 10.97
C VAL A 233 -0.54 3.67 12.41
N LYS A 234 -1.69 4.33 12.65
CA LYS A 234 -2.17 4.68 14.01
C LYS A 234 -2.32 3.48 14.94
N ASP A 235 -2.62 2.30 14.38
CA ASP A 235 -2.89 1.07 15.14
C ASP A 235 -1.64 0.17 15.19
N GLY A 236 -0.55 0.53 14.50
CA GLY A 236 0.68 -0.25 14.40
C GLY A 236 0.45 -1.66 13.83
N ASN A 237 -0.54 -1.82 12.95
CA ASN A 237 -0.99 -3.10 12.42
C ASN A 237 -0.91 -3.17 10.88
N ILE A 238 0.08 -2.54 10.27
CA ILE A 238 0.30 -2.61 8.82
C ILE A 238 0.45 -4.07 8.37
N ILE A 239 -0.29 -4.44 7.33
CA ILE A 239 -0.29 -5.76 6.71
C ILE A 239 0.28 -5.61 5.31
N ILE A 240 1.39 -6.29 5.05
CA ILE A 240 2.04 -6.39 3.74
C ILE A 240 2.03 -7.84 3.33
N GLY A 241 1.68 -8.12 2.10
CA GLY A 241 1.69 -9.48 1.57
C GLY A 241 0.89 -9.63 0.30
N THR A 242 0.83 -10.86 -0.18
CA THR A 242 0.08 -11.23 -1.38
C THR A 242 -1.34 -11.65 -1.04
N LYS A 243 -2.21 -11.73 -2.05
CA LYS A 243 -3.48 -12.43 -1.92
C LYS A 243 -3.28 -13.91 -1.67
N ASP A 244 -4.33 -14.59 -1.22
CA ASP A 244 -4.31 -16.04 -1.03
C ASP A 244 -4.11 -16.77 -2.36
N HIS A 245 -3.19 -17.71 -2.36
CA HIS A 245 -2.91 -18.60 -3.48
C HIS A 245 -2.22 -19.87 -2.94
N GLN A 246 -2.11 -20.90 -3.78
CA GLN A 246 -1.41 -22.10 -3.38
C GLN A 246 0.08 -21.83 -3.18
N ILE A 247 0.56 -22.02 -1.95
CA ILE A 247 1.92 -21.74 -1.53
C ILE A 247 2.44 -22.86 -0.61
N SER A 248 3.77 -22.98 -0.51
CA SER A 248 4.39 -23.88 0.46
C SER A 248 4.11 -23.37 1.88
N PRO A 249 3.75 -24.27 2.84
CA PRO A 249 3.48 -23.85 4.22
C PRO A 249 4.61 -23.05 4.88
N ASN A 250 5.86 -23.27 4.46
CA ASN A 250 6.99 -22.50 4.97
C ASN A 250 6.97 -21.02 4.56
N TYR A 251 6.15 -20.64 3.58
CA TYR A 251 6.02 -19.27 3.05
C TYR A 251 4.64 -18.67 3.25
N ASP A 252 3.76 -19.29 4.02
CA ASP A 252 2.41 -18.76 4.32
C ASP A 252 2.46 -17.32 4.84
N PHE A 253 3.55 -16.96 5.54
CA PHE A 253 3.77 -15.61 6.08
C PHE A 253 3.79 -14.47 5.05
N ILE A 254 3.92 -14.77 3.74
CA ILE A 254 3.83 -13.75 2.70
C ILE A 254 2.38 -13.48 2.25
N GLN A 255 1.42 -14.27 2.69
CA GLN A 255 -0.01 -14.06 2.40
C GLN A 255 -0.65 -13.18 3.49
N LYS A 256 -1.47 -12.21 3.06
CA LYS A 256 -2.14 -11.26 3.99
C LYS A 256 -3.00 -11.99 5.04
N SER A 257 -3.69 -13.06 4.63
CA SER A 257 -4.58 -13.85 5.51
C SER A 257 -3.84 -14.59 6.64
N PHE A 258 -2.54 -14.83 6.50
CA PHE A 258 -1.71 -15.44 7.54
C PHE A 258 -1.09 -14.43 8.51
N ASP A 259 -1.28 -13.13 8.28
CA ASP A 259 -0.86 -12.12 9.26
C ASP A 259 -1.77 -12.19 10.50
N PRO A 260 -1.22 -12.33 11.73
CA PRO A 260 -2.03 -12.43 12.95
C PRO A 260 -2.94 -11.23 13.21
N LYS A 261 -2.64 -10.09 12.59
CA LYS A 261 -3.43 -8.86 12.70
C LYS A 261 -4.44 -8.70 11.56
N PHE A 262 -4.48 -9.65 10.62
CA PHE A 262 -5.42 -9.60 9.51
C PHE A 262 -6.85 -9.73 10.01
N ASN A 263 -7.66 -8.74 9.65
CA ASN A 263 -9.09 -8.76 9.89
C ASN A 263 -9.81 -8.59 8.54
N PRO A 264 -10.48 -9.64 8.03
CA PRO A 264 -11.10 -9.57 6.71
C PRO A 264 -12.17 -8.47 6.68
N PRO A 265 -12.11 -7.55 5.71
CA PRO A 265 -13.13 -6.51 5.58
C PRO A 265 -14.45 -7.10 5.06
N THR A 266 -15.56 -6.48 5.44
CA THR A 266 -16.88 -6.81 4.88
C THR A 266 -17.10 -6.27 3.47
N LEU A 267 -16.10 -5.64 2.86
CA LEU A 267 -16.15 -4.95 1.57
C LEU A 267 -16.86 -5.73 0.47
N GLY A 268 -16.56 -7.03 0.34
CA GLY A 268 -17.17 -7.84 -0.70
C GLY A 268 -18.69 -7.95 -0.57
N VAL A 269 -19.19 -8.07 0.66
CA VAL A 269 -20.64 -8.12 0.95
C VAL A 269 -21.27 -6.74 0.76
N ASP A 270 -20.61 -5.71 1.27
CA ASP A 270 -21.13 -4.33 1.20
C ASP A 270 -21.20 -3.83 -0.24
N LEU A 271 -20.24 -4.18 -1.11
CA LEU A 271 -20.30 -3.90 -2.55
C LEU A 271 -21.56 -4.48 -3.23
N LEU A 272 -21.97 -5.68 -2.82
CA LEU A 272 -23.18 -6.30 -3.35
C LEU A 272 -24.45 -5.59 -2.89
N LEU A 273 -24.45 -5.02 -1.69
CA LEU A 273 -25.61 -4.35 -1.09
C LEU A 273 -25.72 -2.88 -1.50
N ALA A 274 -24.62 -2.19 -1.72
CA ALA A 274 -24.59 -0.76 -2.03
C ALA A 274 -25.18 -0.44 -3.41
N ASP A 275 -25.81 0.74 -3.52
CA ASP A 275 -26.33 1.28 -4.78
C ASP A 275 -25.39 2.29 -5.46
N ASP A 276 -24.54 2.95 -4.66
CA ASP A 276 -23.58 3.96 -5.11
C ASP A 276 -22.17 3.63 -4.60
N ILE A 277 -21.25 3.40 -5.52
CA ILE A 277 -19.88 2.99 -5.25
C ILE A 277 -18.92 4.03 -5.82
N THR A 278 -18.08 4.59 -4.97
CA THR A 278 -17.00 5.49 -5.37
C THR A 278 -15.66 4.85 -5.05
N ILE A 279 -14.79 4.74 -6.05
CA ILE A 279 -13.43 4.21 -5.93
C ILE A 279 -12.47 5.34 -6.29
N PHE A 280 -11.60 5.74 -5.38
CA PHE A 280 -10.64 6.80 -5.62
C PHE A 280 -9.21 6.28 -5.53
N GLY A 281 -8.47 6.38 -6.65
CA GLY A 281 -7.03 6.12 -6.68
C GLY A 281 -6.63 4.67 -6.39
N HIS A 282 -7.56 3.70 -6.53
CA HIS A 282 -7.27 2.28 -6.39
C HIS A 282 -7.04 1.65 -7.77
N SER A 283 -5.94 0.92 -7.92
CA SER A 283 -5.54 0.31 -9.20
C SER A 283 -6.38 -0.89 -9.62
N LEU A 284 -7.22 -1.43 -8.73
CA LEU A 284 -7.89 -2.72 -8.88
C LEU A 284 -6.91 -3.85 -9.22
N GLY A 285 -5.71 -3.80 -8.61
CA GLY A 285 -4.60 -4.70 -8.87
C GLY A 285 -4.88 -6.15 -8.48
N VAL A 286 -3.99 -7.05 -8.93
CA VAL A 286 -4.12 -8.50 -8.75
C VAL A 286 -4.16 -8.89 -7.27
N ASN A 287 -3.37 -8.24 -6.41
CA ASN A 287 -3.26 -8.56 -4.98
C ASN A 287 -4.54 -8.26 -4.19
N ASP A 288 -5.37 -7.32 -4.68
CA ASP A 288 -6.64 -6.96 -4.05
C ASP A 288 -7.85 -7.44 -4.85
N SER A 289 -7.63 -8.12 -5.96
CA SER A 289 -8.69 -8.57 -6.87
C SER A 289 -9.75 -9.45 -6.20
N GLN A 290 -9.40 -10.17 -5.14
CA GLN A 290 -10.30 -11.01 -4.36
C GLN A 290 -11.48 -10.24 -3.75
N TYR A 291 -11.30 -8.95 -3.44
CA TYR A 291 -12.36 -8.09 -2.89
C TYR A 291 -13.33 -7.58 -3.95
N PHE A 292 -12.87 -7.44 -5.19
CA PHE A 292 -13.60 -6.76 -6.26
C PHE A 292 -14.16 -7.70 -7.33
N LYS A 293 -13.43 -8.77 -7.65
CA LYS A 293 -13.78 -9.65 -8.76
C LYS A 293 -15.21 -10.22 -8.66
N PRO A 294 -15.66 -10.76 -7.51
CA PRO A 294 -17.03 -11.30 -7.40
C PRO A 294 -18.10 -10.24 -7.68
N PHE A 295 -17.85 -9.01 -7.23
CA PHE A 295 -18.74 -7.88 -7.45
C PHE A 295 -18.83 -7.50 -8.94
N PHE A 296 -17.69 -7.24 -9.61
CA PHE A 296 -17.68 -6.83 -11.02
C PHE A 296 -18.15 -7.94 -11.96
N GLU A 297 -17.85 -9.19 -11.65
CA GLU A 297 -18.36 -10.34 -12.37
C GLU A 297 -19.88 -10.40 -12.32
N GLN A 298 -20.47 -10.23 -11.13
CA GLN A 298 -21.93 -10.19 -10.97
C GLN A 298 -22.54 -8.97 -11.67
N GLN A 299 -21.95 -7.77 -11.54
CA GLN A 299 -22.46 -6.54 -12.14
C GLN A 299 -22.37 -6.50 -13.68
N SER A 300 -21.65 -7.41 -14.30
CA SER A 300 -21.60 -7.61 -15.74
C SER A 300 -22.66 -8.59 -16.27
N GLN A 301 -23.55 -9.12 -15.40
CA GLN A 301 -24.61 -10.04 -15.78
C GLN A 301 -25.93 -9.32 -15.99
N MET A 302 -26.77 -9.83 -16.90
CA MET A 302 -28.05 -9.22 -17.25
C MET A 302 -29.08 -9.19 -16.10
N THR A 303 -28.88 -10.01 -15.08
CA THR A 303 -29.76 -10.10 -13.90
C THR A 303 -29.32 -9.14 -12.77
N ALA A 304 -28.23 -8.42 -12.93
CA ALA A 304 -27.70 -7.53 -11.90
C ALA A 304 -28.60 -6.30 -11.71
N LYS A 305 -28.79 -5.89 -10.43
CA LYS A 305 -29.40 -4.60 -10.12
C LYS A 305 -28.46 -3.49 -10.57
N LYS A 306 -29.00 -2.53 -11.33
CA LYS A 306 -28.23 -1.37 -11.80
C LYS A 306 -27.66 -0.56 -10.62
N LYS A 307 -26.36 -0.26 -10.67
CA LYS A 307 -25.64 0.54 -9.67
C LYS A 307 -25.00 1.76 -10.30
N THR A 308 -24.70 2.75 -9.48
CA THR A 308 -23.85 3.88 -9.85
C THR A 308 -22.43 3.60 -9.38
N ILE A 309 -21.46 3.59 -10.31
CA ILE A 309 -20.06 3.30 -10.02
C ILE A 309 -19.21 4.45 -10.57
N THR A 310 -18.52 5.16 -9.69
CA THR A 310 -17.62 6.25 -10.06
C THR A 310 -16.20 5.87 -9.67
N ILE A 311 -15.28 5.88 -10.64
CA ILE A 311 -13.87 5.55 -10.40
C ILE A 311 -13.03 6.79 -10.72
N PHE A 312 -12.33 7.30 -9.71
CA PHE A 312 -11.35 8.37 -9.88
C PHE A 312 -9.97 7.78 -10.09
N THR A 313 -9.30 8.24 -11.13
CA THR A 313 -7.95 7.80 -11.50
C THR A 313 -7.13 8.98 -11.97
N LYS A 314 -5.78 8.85 -12.06
CA LYS A 314 -4.93 9.99 -12.31
C LYS A 314 -5.04 10.51 -13.75
N ASP A 315 -4.76 9.67 -14.73
CA ASP A 315 -4.52 10.04 -16.13
C ASP A 315 -5.03 8.96 -17.10
N ASP A 316 -4.86 9.18 -18.41
CA ASP A 316 -5.26 8.22 -19.46
C ASP A 316 -4.59 6.85 -19.31
N LYS A 317 -3.33 6.83 -18.89
CA LYS A 317 -2.60 5.57 -18.68
C LYS A 317 -3.22 4.76 -17.55
N SER A 318 -3.54 5.42 -16.45
CA SER A 318 -4.18 4.80 -15.29
C SER A 318 -5.62 4.38 -15.61
N GLU A 319 -6.36 5.17 -16.40
CA GLU A 319 -7.68 4.80 -16.90
C GLU A 319 -7.63 3.50 -17.73
N MET A 320 -6.66 3.38 -18.64
CA MET A 320 -6.47 2.17 -19.42
C MET A 320 -6.13 0.96 -18.57
N GLN A 321 -5.34 1.14 -17.49
CA GLN A 321 -5.03 0.07 -16.54
C GLN A 321 -6.30 -0.39 -15.79
N ILE A 322 -7.13 0.55 -15.32
CA ILE A 322 -8.42 0.26 -14.69
C ILE A 322 -9.34 -0.52 -15.66
N LYS A 323 -9.47 -0.06 -16.90
CA LYS A 323 -10.28 -0.78 -17.90
C LYS A 323 -9.81 -2.21 -18.14
N ARG A 324 -8.49 -2.44 -18.19
CA ARG A 324 -7.93 -3.80 -18.31
C ARG A 324 -8.23 -4.66 -17.08
N ALA A 325 -8.09 -4.09 -15.86
CA ALA A 325 -8.44 -4.78 -14.64
C ALA A 325 -9.93 -5.17 -14.61
N LEU A 326 -10.82 -4.24 -14.94
CA LEU A 326 -12.27 -4.49 -15.06
C LEU A 326 -12.58 -5.54 -16.12
N GLN A 327 -11.89 -5.52 -17.25
CA GLN A 327 -12.06 -6.52 -18.32
C GLN A 327 -11.75 -7.93 -17.82
N VAL A 328 -10.69 -8.10 -17.05
CA VAL A 328 -10.33 -9.39 -16.43
C VAL A 328 -11.35 -9.79 -15.36
N MET A 329 -11.78 -8.85 -14.50
CA MET A 329 -12.74 -9.11 -13.42
C MET A 329 -14.14 -9.44 -13.93
N THR A 330 -14.51 -8.97 -15.12
CA THR A 330 -15.79 -9.25 -15.75
C THR A 330 -15.75 -10.45 -16.70
N ASN A 331 -14.68 -11.27 -16.64
CA ASN A 331 -14.48 -12.38 -17.58
C ASN A 331 -14.60 -11.92 -19.04
N TRP A 332 -13.93 -10.81 -19.41
CA TRP A 332 -13.91 -10.18 -20.73
C TRP A 332 -15.24 -9.56 -21.19
N ASN A 333 -16.16 -9.33 -20.24
CA ASN A 333 -17.48 -8.74 -20.56
C ASN A 333 -17.63 -7.29 -20.06
N LEU A 334 -16.60 -6.46 -20.30
CA LEU A 334 -16.58 -5.05 -19.88
C LEU A 334 -17.75 -4.23 -20.47
N SER A 335 -18.14 -4.52 -21.72
CA SER A 335 -19.28 -3.82 -22.37
C SER A 335 -20.58 -4.02 -21.61
N ALA A 336 -20.82 -5.21 -21.07
CA ALA A 336 -22.01 -5.46 -20.24
C ALA A 336 -21.94 -4.67 -18.93
N LEU A 337 -20.76 -4.55 -18.29
CA LEU A 337 -20.62 -3.73 -17.10
C LEU A 337 -21.07 -2.27 -17.35
N TYR A 338 -20.67 -1.68 -18.48
CA TYR A 338 -21.10 -0.32 -18.87
C TYR A 338 -22.60 -0.25 -19.17
N SER A 339 -23.17 -1.24 -19.85
CA SER A 339 -24.59 -1.24 -20.23
C SER A 339 -25.52 -1.49 -19.05
N MET A 340 -25.10 -2.31 -18.08
CA MET A 340 -25.91 -2.68 -16.92
C MET A 340 -25.81 -1.65 -15.78
N ASN A 341 -24.80 -0.78 -15.75
CA ASN A 341 -24.58 0.17 -14.67
C ASN A 341 -24.38 1.60 -15.17
N ASN A 342 -24.45 2.57 -14.26
CA ASN A 342 -23.96 3.92 -14.50
C ASN A 342 -22.48 3.98 -14.12
N LEU A 343 -21.60 3.43 -14.98
CA LEU A 343 -20.16 3.42 -14.75
C LEU A 343 -19.52 4.67 -15.36
N GLN A 344 -18.79 5.43 -14.54
CA GLN A 344 -18.02 6.59 -14.96
C GLN A 344 -16.60 6.50 -14.42
N ILE A 345 -15.61 6.78 -15.27
CA ILE A 345 -14.22 6.95 -14.87
C ILE A 345 -13.86 8.42 -15.04
N ILE A 346 -13.36 9.05 -13.98
CA ILE A 346 -13.01 10.48 -13.92
C ILE A 346 -11.53 10.59 -13.65
N LYS A 347 -10.83 11.38 -14.47
CA LYS A 347 -9.41 11.65 -14.27
C LYS A 347 -9.21 12.84 -13.33
N THR A 348 -8.17 12.78 -12.52
CA THR A 348 -7.82 13.84 -11.57
C THR A 348 -6.66 14.70 -12.05
N ASP A 349 -5.90 14.27 -13.05
CA ASP A 349 -4.84 15.04 -13.71
C ASP A 349 -5.47 15.87 -14.84
N VAL A 350 -5.71 17.10 -14.58
CA VAL A 350 -6.90 17.89 -14.93
C VAL A 350 -6.84 18.54 -16.29
N CYS A 351 -7.76 18.17 -17.17
CA CYS A 351 -8.31 19.07 -18.18
C CYS A 351 -9.66 19.70 -17.70
N ASN A 352 -10.18 20.70 -18.42
CA ASN A 352 -11.45 21.35 -18.06
C ASN A 352 -12.65 20.41 -18.06
N GLU A 353 -12.60 19.35 -18.89
CA GLU A 353 -13.64 18.34 -18.96
C GLU A 353 -13.71 17.51 -17.68
N ASP A 354 -12.57 17.06 -17.18
CA ASP A 354 -12.48 16.27 -15.93
C ASP A 354 -12.94 17.09 -14.72
N LYS A 355 -12.63 18.40 -14.68
CA LYS A 355 -13.17 19.32 -13.66
C LYS A 355 -14.70 19.40 -13.71
N SER A 356 -15.26 19.45 -14.91
CA SER A 356 -16.72 19.45 -15.10
C SER A 356 -17.35 18.14 -14.59
N LEU A 357 -16.69 17.00 -14.79
CA LEU A 357 -17.16 15.70 -14.30
C LEU A 357 -17.06 15.63 -12.77
N LEU A 358 -15.97 16.09 -12.18
CA LEU A 358 -15.83 16.18 -10.72
C LEU A 358 -16.92 17.11 -10.12
N ARG A 359 -17.17 18.27 -10.74
CA ARG A 359 -18.23 19.19 -10.32
C ARG A 359 -19.61 18.51 -10.35
N LYS A 360 -19.93 17.78 -11.43
CA LYS A 360 -21.17 16.98 -11.53
C LYS A 360 -21.27 15.91 -10.45
N TYR A 361 -20.15 15.28 -10.11
CA TYR A 361 -20.10 14.31 -9.01
C TYR A 361 -20.44 14.99 -7.68
N VAL A 362 -19.75 16.08 -7.33
CA VAL A 362 -19.94 16.83 -6.07
C VAL A 362 -21.37 17.35 -5.94
N LYS A 363 -21.95 17.86 -7.05
CA LYS A 363 -23.34 18.37 -7.08
C LYS A 363 -24.37 17.37 -6.57
N ARG A 364 -24.11 16.05 -6.68
CA ARG A 364 -25.01 15.01 -6.18
C ARG A 364 -25.14 14.98 -4.66
N PHE A 365 -24.24 15.64 -3.96
CA PHE A 365 -24.09 15.62 -2.51
C PHE A 365 -24.32 17.00 -1.85
N CYS A 366 -24.56 18.05 -2.65
CA CYS A 366 -24.71 19.42 -2.17
C CYS A 366 -26.17 19.87 -2.27
N ASP A 367 -26.56 20.75 -1.35
CA ASP A 367 -27.90 21.32 -1.31
C ASP A 367 -28.08 22.42 -2.38
N ASP A 368 -27.03 23.22 -2.60
CA ASP A 368 -27.06 24.29 -3.60
C ASP A 368 -25.68 24.53 -4.29
N GLU A 369 -25.63 25.52 -5.18
CA GLU A 369 -24.43 25.89 -5.94
C GLU A 369 -23.35 26.56 -5.07
N TYR A 370 -23.72 27.31 -4.04
CA TYR A 370 -22.77 27.93 -3.13
C TYR A 370 -22.00 26.88 -2.32
N ASP A 371 -22.73 25.92 -1.78
CA ASP A 371 -22.13 24.79 -1.03
C ASP A 371 -21.16 24.02 -1.91
N MET A 372 -21.56 23.74 -3.15
CA MET A 372 -20.74 23.07 -4.14
C MET A 372 -19.45 23.86 -4.44
N ASP A 373 -19.53 25.18 -4.61
CA ASP A 373 -18.37 26.02 -4.87
C ASP A 373 -17.40 26.05 -3.68
N CYS A 374 -17.91 26.12 -2.45
CA CYS A 374 -17.10 26.02 -1.23
C CYS A 374 -16.39 24.66 -1.12
N ILE A 375 -17.06 23.56 -1.48
CA ILE A 375 -16.48 22.23 -1.45
C ILE A 375 -15.40 22.07 -2.53
N MET A 376 -15.67 22.57 -3.73
CA MET A 376 -14.74 22.48 -4.87
C MET A 376 -13.47 23.30 -4.66
N SER A 377 -13.59 24.54 -4.20
CA SER A 377 -12.43 25.42 -4.00
C SER A 377 -11.70 25.18 -2.67
N GLY A 378 -12.43 24.72 -1.64
CA GLY A 378 -11.97 24.73 -0.25
C GLY A 378 -12.15 26.09 0.45
N ASP A 379 -12.40 27.15 -0.32
CA ASP A 379 -12.63 28.50 0.23
C ASP A 379 -13.92 28.53 1.04
N ASN A 380 -13.84 29.13 2.21
CA ASN A 380 -14.98 29.23 3.15
C ASN A 380 -15.57 27.87 3.60
N TYR A 381 -14.94 26.73 3.23
CA TYR A 381 -15.46 25.40 3.55
C TYR A 381 -15.65 25.19 5.07
N ASN A 382 -14.68 25.58 5.88
CA ASN A 382 -14.77 25.46 7.34
C ASN A 382 -15.90 26.30 7.92
N ARG A 383 -16.20 27.47 7.32
CA ARG A 383 -17.33 28.30 7.71
C ARG A 383 -18.65 27.64 7.34
N LEU A 384 -18.76 27.12 6.13
CA LEU A 384 -19.92 26.39 5.65
C LEU A 384 -20.23 25.20 6.57
N LEU A 385 -19.24 24.37 6.85
CA LEU A 385 -19.38 23.20 7.72
C LEU A 385 -19.77 23.62 9.14
N GLY A 386 -19.15 24.68 9.68
CA GLY A 386 -19.47 25.23 10.99
C GLY A 386 -20.92 25.73 11.08
N GLN A 387 -21.44 26.42 10.04
CA GLN A 387 -22.82 26.87 9.97
C GLN A 387 -23.79 25.65 9.93
N LYS A 388 -23.50 24.63 9.13
CA LYS A 388 -24.33 23.42 9.04
C LYS A 388 -24.41 22.69 10.39
N ILE A 389 -23.29 22.53 11.08
CA ILE A 389 -23.22 21.93 12.42
C ILE A 389 -24.00 22.78 13.45
N PHE A 390 -23.84 24.10 13.39
CA PHE A 390 -24.52 25.02 14.31
C PHE A 390 -26.04 24.98 14.11
N ASN A 391 -26.54 25.09 12.87
CA ASN A 391 -27.95 25.09 12.53
C ASN A 391 -28.61 23.77 13.05
N LYS A 392 -27.97 22.63 12.87
CA LYS A 392 -28.48 21.36 13.41
C LYS A 392 -28.56 21.35 14.93
N LYS A 393 -27.50 21.78 15.62
CA LYS A 393 -27.43 21.77 17.09
C LYS A 393 -28.54 22.62 17.74
N TYR A 394 -28.97 23.66 17.06
CA TYR A 394 -29.96 24.60 17.60
C TYR A 394 -31.32 24.56 16.88
N ASN A 395 -31.55 23.52 16.01
CA ASN A 395 -32.81 23.33 15.27
C ASN A 395 -33.26 24.57 14.48
N PHE A 396 -32.34 25.34 13.95
CA PHE A 396 -32.64 26.38 12.97
C PHE A 396 -32.79 25.72 11.59
N ASN A 397 -34.03 25.48 11.15
CA ASN A 397 -34.36 25.09 9.78
C ASN A 397 -34.32 26.30 8.84
#